data_c1d5862bb66485ae43e3951eabe60d3c
#
_entry.id   c1d5862bb66485ae43e3951eabe60d3c
#
_cell.length_a   1.000
_cell.length_b   1.000
_cell.length_c   1.000
_cell.angle_alpha   90.00
_cell.angle_beta   90.00
_cell.angle_gamma   90.00
#
_symmetry.space_group_name_H-M   'P 1'
#
loop_
_entity.id
_entity.type
_entity.pdbx_description
1 polymer ?
#
loop_
_entity_poly.entity_id
_entity_poly.type
_entity_poly.pdbx_seq_one_letter_code
_entity_poly.pdbx_strand_id
1 'polypeptide(L)'
;MSIESEFYTTKKNLCAIKGLSEQKVDKILNICNEILATGFQPSNIFLEKRKKLVRITTGSKELDTLLGGGFESNSITELFGEFRTGKTQICHTLCVTCQLPRENGGGGGKAIYIDTEGTFIPEKLIPIAERFGLEPEEVINNVLYARAYNSDHQNKLLYQVCALMAESKFALLIVDSATALYRTDYNGRGELSARQMSLAKFLRNLQKIADEHKIAVVLTNQVVATVDGGGFGGNDKKPIGGHIMAHACQTRLYLRKGLKENRICKIYDSPSLPESEAMFSITNEGIDDPK
;
A
#
# COMPACT_ATOMS: atom_id res chain seq x y z
N MET A 1 17.84 13.65 -0.06
CA MET A 1 17.72 12.37 -0.80
C MET A 1 18.48 11.32 0.00
N SER A 2 17.91 10.16 0.25
CA SER A 2 18.62 9.07 0.90
C SER A 2 19.57 8.41 -0.11
N ILE A 3 20.61 7.71 0.39
CA ILE A 3 21.54 6.95 -0.46
C ILE A 3 20.79 5.90 -1.29
N GLU A 4 19.72 5.31 -0.73
CA GLU A 4 18.87 4.34 -1.43
C GLU A 4 18.10 5.01 -2.60
N SER A 5 17.60 6.25 -2.44
CA SER A 5 16.85 6.94 -3.51
C SER A 5 17.71 7.27 -4.74
N GLU A 6 18.99 7.59 -4.54
CA GLU A 6 19.94 7.81 -5.64
C GLU A 6 20.18 6.52 -6.43
N PHE A 7 20.23 5.39 -5.76
CA PHE A 7 20.44 4.09 -6.36
C PHE A 7 19.26 3.63 -7.26
N TYR A 8 18.03 4.01 -6.92
CA TYR A 8 16.84 3.76 -7.76
C TYR A 8 16.77 4.66 -9.00
N THR A 9 17.65 5.67 -9.10
CA THR A 9 17.65 6.59 -10.23
C THR A 9 18.67 6.15 -11.28
N THR A 10 18.26 6.07 -12.54
CA THR A 10 19.18 5.65 -13.62
C THR A 10 20.31 6.67 -13.80
N LYS A 11 21.51 6.19 -14.17
CA LYS A 11 22.66 7.04 -14.48
C LYS A 11 22.28 8.18 -15.43
N LYS A 12 21.46 7.92 -16.45
CA LYS A 12 20.95 8.91 -17.40
C LYS A 12 20.19 10.05 -16.71
N ASN A 13 19.34 9.73 -15.75
CA ASN A 13 18.55 10.73 -15.03
C ASN A 13 19.40 11.52 -14.04
N LEU A 14 20.39 10.89 -13.41
CA LEU A 14 21.35 11.57 -12.53
C LEU A 14 22.23 12.55 -13.33
N CYS A 15 22.68 12.17 -14.53
CA CYS A 15 23.44 13.04 -15.41
C CYS A 15 22.63 14.22 -15.94
N ALA A 16 21.30 14.15 -15.96
CA ALA A 16 20.42 15.25 -16.33
C ALA A 16 20.30 16.34 -15.25
N ILE A 17 20.77 16.07 -14.03
CA ILE A 17 20.77 17.05 -12.93
C ILE A 17 21.86 18.07 -13.16
N LYS A 18 21.48 19.36 -13.16
CA LYS A 18 22.43 20.47 -13.36
C LYS A 18 23.57 20.43 -12.33
N GLY A 19 24.81 20.38 -12.80
CA GLY A 19 26.01 20.36 -11.95
C GLY A 19 26.59 18.97 -11.65
N LEU A 20 25.93 17.90 -12.10
CA LEU A 20 26.45 16.53 -12.04
C LEU A 20 27.04 16.12 -13.39
N SER A 21 28.36 15.97 -13.44
CA SER A 21 29.04 15.34 -14.59
C SER A 21 28.95 13.82 -14.50
N GLU A 22 29.12 13.14 -15.63
CA GLU A 22 29.11 11.68 -15.69
C GLU A 22 30.12 11.05 -14.71
N GLN A 23 31.34 11.62 -14.62
CA GLN A 23 32.38 11.16 -13.69
C GLN A 23 31.98 11.32 -12.21
N LYS A 24 31.24 12.39 -11.86
CA LYS A 24 30.70 12.56 -10.51
C LYS A 24 29.60 11.56 -10.21
N VAL A 25 28.70 11.31 -11.18
CA VAL A 25 27.64 10.32 -11.06
C VAL A 25 28.23 8.92 -10.86
N ASP A 26 29.26 8.53 -11.61
CA ASP A 26 29.93 7.23 -11.45
C ASP A 26 30.55 7.08 -10.05
N LYS A 27 31.20 8.13 -9.53
CA LYS A 27 31.73 8.11 -8.17
C LYS A 27 30.63 7.97 -7.12
N ILE A 28 29.53 8.69 -7.26
CA ILE A 28 28.37 8.58 -6.35
C ILE A 28 27.81 7.17 -6.37
N LEU A 29 27.57 6.61 -7.55
CA LEU A 29 27.03 5.25 -7.69
C LEU A 29 27.96 4.19 -7.12
N ASN A 30 29.29 4.32 -7.29
CA ASN A 30 30.25 3.40 -6.70
C ASN A 30 30.22 3.45 -5.17
N ILE A 31 30.20 4.64 -4.58
CA ILE A 31 30.10 4.81 -3.12
C ILE A 31 28.76 4.24 -2.60
N CYS A 32 27.64 4.50 -3.30
CA CYS A 32 26.36 3.93 -2.94
C CYS A 32 26.38 2.39 -2.99
N ASN A 33 27.02 1.80 -4.01
CA ASN A 33 27.21 0.35 -4.12
C ASN A 33 27.96 -0.25 -2.95
N GLU A 34 29.02 0.40 -2.51
CA GLU A 34 29.83 -0.05 -1.35
C GLU A 34 29.03 0.01 -0.04
N ILE A 35 28.32 1.13 0.18
CA ILE A 35 27.54 1.35 1.40
C ILE A 35 26.33 0.41 1.48
N LEU A 36 25.59 0.24 0.39
CA LEU A 36 24.35 -0.55 0.36
C LEU A 36 24.61 -2.04 0.18
N ALA A 37 25.86 -2.46 -0.12
CA ALA A 37 26.20 -3.85 -0.40
C ALA A 37 25.22 -4.52 -1.38
N THR A 38 24.99 -3.87 -2.54
CA THR A 38 23.96 -4.24 -3.52
C THR A 38 24.33 -5.44 -4.38
N GLY A 39 25.53 -6.02 -4.19
CA GLY A 39 25.97 -7.21 -4.91
C GLY A 39 25.25 -8.49 -4.47
N PHE A 40 25.65 -9.60 -5.08
CA PHE A 40 25.15 -10.93 -4.68
C PHE A 40 25.48 -11.18 -3.21
N GLN A 41 24.49 -11.65 -2.45
CA GLN A 41 24.65 -12.05 -1.05
C GLN A 41 24.04 -13.43 -0.82
N PRO A 42 24.57 -14.21 0.14
CA PRO A 42 23.99 -15.48 0.51
C PRO A 42 22.55 -15.32 1.00
N SER A 43 21.67 -16.29 0.67
CA SER A 43 20.24 -16.24 1.00
C SER A 43 19.97 -16.20 2.51
N ASN A 44 20.86 -16.72 3.36
CA ASN A 44 20.72 -16.62 4.80
C ASN A 44 20.80 -15.16 5.30
N ILE A 45 21.65 -14.32 4.70
CA ILE A 45 21.69 -12.88 5.01
C ILE A 45 20.38 -12.19 4.62
N PHE A 46 19.83 -12.55 3.48
CA PHE A 46 18.52 -12.05 3.04
C PHE A 46 17.38 -12.52 3.95
N LEU A 47 17.44 -13.78 4.43
CA LEU A 47 16.49 -14.32 5.40
C LEU A 47 16.48 -13.50 6.69
N GLU A 48 17.65 -13.13 7.22
CA GLU A 48 17.73 -12.28 8.42
C GLU A 48 17.15 -10.87 8.19
N LYS A 49 17.31 -10.33 6.99
CA LYS A 49 16.64 -9.07 6.61
C LYS A 49 15.11 -9.22 6.59
N ARG A 50 14.60 -10.33 6.06
CA ARG A 50 13.14 -10.61 6.02
C ARG A 50 12.54 -10.81 7.42
N LYS A 51 13.25 -11.41 8.36
CA LYS A 51 12.81 -11.55 9.76
C LYS A 51 12.59 -10.20 10.46
N LYS A 52 13.21 -9.13 9.97
CA LYS A 52 13.06 -7.76 10.51
C LYS A 52 11.88 -6.99 9.95
N LEU A 53 11.17 -7.55 8.95
CA LEU A 53 9.99 -6.94 8.38
C LEU A 53 8.90 -6.80 9.45
N VAL A 54 8.24 -5.67 9.43
CA VAL A 54 7.11 -5.39 10.30
C VAL A 54 5.84 -5.93 9.65
N ARG A 55 4.96 -6.50 10.46
CA ARG A 55 3.61 -6.87 10.05
C ARG A 55 2.62 -6.10 10.91
N ILE A 56 1.73 -5.36 10.25
CA ILE A 56 0.73 -4.53 10.91
C ILE A 56 -0.55 -5.35 11.03
N THR A 57 -1.02 -5.59 12.25
CA THR A 57 -2.25 -6.33 12.53
C THR A 57 -3.46 -5.65 11.90
N THR A 58 -4.38 -6.45 11.41
CA THR A 58 -5.68 -6.01 10.90
C THR A 58 -6.70 -5.75 12.02
N GLY A 59 -6.43 -6.23 13.23
CA GLY A 59 -7.38 -6.27 14.33
C GLY A 59 -8.24 -7.54 14.37
N SER A 60 -8.20 -8.39 13.34
CA SER A 60 -8.82 -9.70 13.30
C SER A 60 -7.75 -10.79 13.27
N LYS A 61 -7.81 -11.74 14.18
CA LYS A 61 -6.89 -12.87 14.26
C LYS A 61 -6.98 -13.78 13.05
N GLU A 62 -8.20 -13.97 12.53
CA GLU A 62 -8.40 -14.77 11.31
C GLU A 62 -7.75 -14.14 10.09
N LEU A 63 -7.92 -12.83 9.91
CA LEU A 63 -7.22 -12.12 8.83
C LEU A 63 -5.71 -12.10 9.02
N ASP A 64 -5.24 -11.89 10.24
CA ASP A 64 -3.80 -11.89 10.52
C ASP A 64 -3.21 -13.27 10.26
N THR A 65 -3.91 -14.34 10.59
CA THR A 65 -3.50 -15.73 10.26
C THR A 65 -3.43 -15.94 8.76
N LEU A 66 -4.45 -15.48 8.01
CA LEU A 66 -4.48 -15.53 6.56
C LEU A 66 -3.27 -14.81 5.94
N LEU A 67 -2.88 -13.66 6.50
CA LEU A 67 -1.79 -12.81 6.01
C LEU A 67 -0.42 -13.17 6.61
N GLY A 68 -0.33 -14.22 7.41
CA GLY A 68 0.91 -14.61 8.07
C GLY A 68 1.41 -13.61 9.11
N GLY A 69 0.49 -12.89 9.76
CA GLY A 69 0.74 -11.93 10.84
C GLY A 69 0.31 -10.49 10.55
N GLY A 70 -0.33 -10.21 9.41
CA GLY A 70 -0.83 -8.90 9.05
C GLY A 70 -0.19 -8.30 7.79
N PHE A 71 -0.34 -6.99 7.58
CA PHE A 71 0.19 -6.28 6.41
C PHE A 71 1.71 -6.09 6.51
N GLU A 72 2.44 -6.67 5.57
CA GLU A 72 3.90 -6.69 5.56
C GLU A 72 4.47 -5.34 5.10
N SER A 73 5.49 -4.83 5.79
CA SER A 73 6.26 -3.66 5.38
C SER A 73 7.16 -3.97 4.18
N ASN A 74 7.73 -2.95 3.52
CA ASN A 74 8.52 -3.04 2.29
C ASN A 74 7.73 -3.65 1.12
N SER A 75 6.42 -3.57 1.15
CA SER A 75 5.56 -4.20 0.15
C SER A 75 4.34 -3.36 -0.16
N ILE A 76 3.77 -3.59 -1.33
CA ILE A 76 2.47 -3.03 -1.72
C ILE A 76 1.43 -4.14 -1.64
N THR A 77 0.40 -3.92 -0.83
CA THR A 77 -0.77 -4.80 -0.76
C THR A 77 -1.98 -4.11 -1.40
N GLU A 78 -2.62 -4.77 -2.35
CA GLU A 78 -3.85 -4.31 -2.99
C GLU A 78 -5.07 -4.95 -2.32
N LEU A 79 -6.02 -4.12 -1.89
CA LEU A 79 -7.37 -4.50 -1.47
C LEU A 79 -8.35 -4.19 -2.59
N PHE A 80 -8.94 -5.18 -3.22
CA PHE A 80 -9.92 -4.93 -4.27
C PHE A 80 -11.23 -5.68 -4.03
N GLY A 81 -12.30 -5.15 -4.56
CA GLY A 81 -13.64 -5.70 -4.39
C GLY A 81 -14.71 -4.66 -4.67
N GLU A 82 -15.96 -5.10 -4.62
CA GLU A 82 -17.11 -4.24 -4.85
C GLU A 82 -17.24 -3.14 -3.78
N PHE A 83 -18.18 -2.25 -4.03
CA PHE A 83 -18.60 -1.27 -3.04
C PHE A 83 -19.13 -1.95 -1.76
N ARG A 84 -18.82 -1.39 -0.58
CA ARG A 84 -19.19 -1.90 0.75
C ARG A 84 -18.61 -3.27 1.13
N THR A 85 -17.46 -3.66 0.58
CA THR A 85 -16.76 -4.89 0.97
C THR A 85 -15.78 -4.72 2.12
N GLY A 86 -15.59 -3.48 2.62
CA GLY A 86 -14.76 -3.21 3.80
C GLY A 86 -13.39 -2.64 3.51
N LYS A 87 -13.02 -2.33 2.25
CA LYS A 87 -11.69 -1.78 1.89
C LYS A 87 -11.30 -0.58 2.75
N THR A 88 -12.12 0.47 2.74
CA THR A 88 -11.88 1.70 3.52
C THR A 88 -11.91 1.44 5.04
N GLN A 89 -12.72 0.49 5.53
CA GLN A 89 -12.75 0.14 6.95
C GLN A 89 -11.47 -0.56 7.41
N ILE A 90 -10.90 -1.42 6.58
CA ILE A 90 -9.56 -1.99 6.82
C ILE A 90 -8.53 -0.85 6.86
N CYS A 91 -8.59 0.09 5.92
CA CYS A 91 -7.69 1.24 5.90
C CYS A 91 -7.76 2.10 7.18
N HIS A 92 -8.97 2.39 7.68
CA HIS A 92 -9.13 3.10 8.95
C HIS A 92 -8.53 2.33 10.13
N THR A 93 -8.78 1.02 10.21
CA THR A 93 -8.20 0.19 11.28
C THR A 93 -6.68 0.18 11.21
N LEU A 94 -6.10 0.03 10.01
CA LEU A 94 -4.65 0.04 9.83
C LEU A 94 -4.01 1.40 10.21
N CYS A 95 -4.71 2.53 10.02
CA CYS A 95 -4.23 3.84 10.48
C CYS A 95 -4.01 3.89 11.99
N VAL A 96 -4.77 3.13 12.75
CA VAL A 96 -4.63 3.01 14.20
C VAL A 96 -3.60 1.95 14.57
N THR A 97 -3.76 0.74 14.04
CA THR A 97 -2.92 -0.42 14.43
C THR A 97 -1.47 -0.26 14.02
N CYS A 98 -1.15 0.51 12.97
CA CYS A 98 0.23 0.79 12.60
C CYS A 98 1.00 1.59 13.67
N GLN A 99 0.31 2.28 14.56
CA GLN A 99 0.89 3.07 15.65
C GLN A 99 1.22 2.23 16.88
N LEU A 100 0.64 1.02 17.00
CA LEU A 100 0.96 0.09 18.08
C LEU A 100 2.46 -0.23 18.11
N PRO A 101 3.02 -0.56 19.29
CA PRO A 101 4.35 -1.15 19.41
C PRO A 101 4.48 -2.43 18.57
N ARG A 102 5.70 -2.77 18.17
CA ARG A 102 5.97 -3.96 17.33
C ARG A 102 5.54 -5.26 17.99
N GLU A 103 5.73 -5.38 19.30
CA GLU A 103 5.32 -6.52 20.12
C GLU A 103 3.80 -6.72 20.13
N ASN A 104 3.04 -5.67 19.86
CA ASN A 104 1.57 -5.71 19.78
C ASN A 104 1.05 -5.74 18.33
N GLY A 105 1.91 -6.11 17.37
CA GLY A 105 1.54 -6.21 15.97
C GLY A 105 1.44 -4.86 15.24
N GLY A 106 2.13 -3.84 15.71
CA GLY A 106 2.19 -2.54 15.06
C GLY A 106 3.53 -2.22 14.40
N GLY A 107 3.62 -1.06 13.78
CA GLY A 107 4.83 -0.50 13.20
C GLY A 107 5.56 0.50 14.09
N GLY A 108 4.90 0.96 15.15
CA GLY A 108 5.36 2.03 16.02
C GLY A 108 5.66 3.33 15.24
N GLY A 109 4.82 3.68 14.27
CA GLY A 109 4.99 4.86 13.42
C GLY A 109 3.66 5.44 12.96
N LYS A 110 3.70 6.64 12.39
CA LYS A 110 2.56 7.38 11.87
C LYS A 110 2.00 6.76 10.60
N ALA A 111 0.79 7.16 10.22
CA ALA A 111 0.17 6.82 8.95
C ALA A 111 0.03 8.03 8.03
N ILE A 112 0.13 7.79 6.72
CA ILE A 112 -0.28 8.75 5.68
C ILE A 112 -1.47 8.16 4.93
N TYR A 113 -2.50 8.98 4.72
CA TYR A 113 -3.70 8.61 4.00
C TYR A 113 -3.93 9.56 2.81
N ILE A 114 -3.79 9.05 1.59
CA ILE A 114 -4.13 9.77 0.36
C ILE A 114 -5.51 9.30 -0.08
N ASP A 115 -6.49 10.20 -0.03
CA ASP A 115 -7.89 9.96 -0.36
C ASP A 115 -8.23 10.53 -1.74
N THR A 116 -8.76 9.72 -2.63
CA THR A 116 -9.20 10.14 -3.97
C THR A 116 -10.72 10.25 -4.11
N GLU A 117 -11.48 9.67 -3.18
CA GLU A 117 -12.93 9.58 -3.25
C GLU A 117 -13.66 10.43 -2.18
N GLY A 118 -12.96 10.93 -1.15
CA GLY A 118 -13.54 11.71 -0.06
C GLY A 118 -14.26 10.83 0.97
N THR A 119 -13.72 9.67 1.22
CA THR A 119 -14.34 8.64 2.09
C THR A 119 -13.66 8.47 3.43
N PHE A 120 -12.58 9.20 3.67
CA PHE A 120 -11.88 9.18 4.96
C PHE A 120 -12.70 9.93 6.01
N ILE A 121 -12.93 9.29 7.14
CA ILE A 121 -13.72 9.82 8.27
C ILE A 121 -12.88 9.71 9.54
N PRO A 122 -12.25 10.80 10.01
CA PRO A 122 -11.34 10.76 11.17
C PRO A 122 -12.05 10.33 12.46
N GLU A 123 -13.34 10.61 12.62
CA GLU A 123 -14.13 10.19 13.78
C GLU A 123 -14.20 8.67 13.95
N LYS A 124 -13.99 7.92 12.86
CA LYS A 124 -13.92 6.45 12.92
C LYS A 124 -12.67 5.95 13.63
N LEU A 125 -11.61 6.75 13.71
CA LEU A 125 -10.37 6.37 14.37
C LEU A 125 -10.53 6.35 15.90
N ILE A 126 -11.45 7.13 16.47
CA ILE A 126 -11.66 7.27 17.92
C ILE A 126 -12.00 5.91 18.57
N PRO A 127 -13.13 5.25 18.22
CA PRO A 127 -13.49 3.99 18.86
C PRO A 127 -12.49 2.86 18.54
N ILE A 128 -11.79 2.94 17.40
CA ILE A 128 -10.72 1.98 17.10
C ILE A 128 -9.53 2.21 18.03
N ALA A 129 -9.12 3.46 18.27
CA ALA A 129 -8.03 3.79 19.19
C ALA A 129 -8.33 3.33 20.61
N GLU A 130 -9.53 3.59 21.11
CA GLU A 130 -9.99 3.15 22.43
C GLU A 130 -9.91 1.62 22.58
N ARG A 131 -10.37 0.87 21.58
CA ARG A 131 -10.28 -0.60 21.56
C ARG A 131 -8.84 -1.11 21.72
N PHE A 132 -7.88 -0.45 21.09
CA PHE A 132 -6.46 -0.83 21.16
C PHE A 132 -5.71 -0.17 22.33
N GLY A 133 -6.40 0.57 23.21
CA GLY A 133 -5.80 1.22 24.36
C GLY A 133 -4.84 2.35 24.01
N LEU A 134 -5.07 3.01 22.87
CA LEU A 134 -4.33 4.18 22.42
C LEU A 134 -5.13 5.45 22.70
N GLU A 135 -4.43 6.56 22.97
CA GLU A 135 -5.05 7.86 23.17
C GLU A 135 -5.61 8.39 21.84
N PRO A 136 -6.94 8.62 21.70
CA PRO A 136 -7.56 9.01 20.44
C PRO A 136 -7.00 10.28 19.81
N GLU A 137 -6.71 11.31 20.63
CA GLU A 137 -6.15 12.57 20.13
C GLU A 137 -4.76 12.37 19.52
N GLU A 138 -3.91 11.56 20.16
CA GLU A 138 -2.58 11.25 19.63
C GLU A 138 -2.69 10.44 18.33
N VAL A 139 -3.61 9.46 18.28
CA VAL A 139 -3.84 8.65 17.08
C VAL A 139 -4.25 9.52 15.91
N ILE A 140 -5.22 10.44 16.10
CA ILE A 140 -5.69 11.34 15.05
C ILE A 140 -4.54 12.25 14.58
N ASN A 141 -3.74 12.82 15.49
CA ASN A 141 -2.61 13.67 15.16
C ASN A 141 -1.48 12.93 14.41
N ASN A 142 -1.40 11.63 14.56
CA ASN A 142 -0.42 10.78 13.89
C ASN A 142 -0.89 10.24 12.52
N VAL A 143 -2.12 10.58 12.08
CA VAL A 143 -2.62 10.24 10.74
C VAL A 143 -2.63 11.49 9.86
N LEU A 144 -1.69 11.56 8.93
CA LEU A 144 -1.61 12.68 7.99
C LEU A 144 -2.50 12.40 6.78
N TYR A 145 -3.47 13.26 6.56
CA TYR A 145 -4.46 13.14 5.50
C TYR A 145 -4.22 14.12 4.37
N ALA A 146 -4.35 13.66 3.13
CA ALA A 146 -4.37 14.51 1.94
C ALA A 146 -5.44 14.06 0.95
N ARG A 147 -6.20 15.03 0.43
CA ARG A 147 -7.14 14.80 -0.67
C ARG A 147 -6.43 14.94 -2.02
N ALA A 148 -6.51 13.94 -2.88
CA ALA A 148 -6.07 14.02 -4.26
C ALA A 148 -7.26 14.34 -5.18
N TYR A 149 -7.12 15.32 -6.08
CA TYR A 149 -8.19 15.79 -6.96
C TYR A 149 -8.08 15.31 -8.41
N ASN A 150 -6.86 14.97 -8.83
CA ASN A 150 -6.55 14.41 -10.14
C ASN A 150 -5.26 13.57 -10.06
N SER A 151 -4.97 12.82 -11.10
CA SER A 151 -3.81 11.91 -11.14
C SER A 151 -2.46 12.64 -11.05
N ASP A 152 -2.35 13.85 -11.57
CA ASP A 152 -1.13 14.67 -11.41
C ASP A 152 -0.94 15.13 -9.98
N HIS A 153 -2.01 15.55 -9.31
CA HIS A 153 -1.97 15.91 -7.90
C HIS A 153 -1.62 14.69 -7.03
N GLN A 154 -2.23 13.53 -7.33
CA GLN A 154 -1.89 12.26 -6.65
C GLN A 154 -0.39 11.93 -6.77
N ASN A 155 0.21 12.12 -7.95
CA ASN A 155 1.66 11.95 -8.14
C ASN A 155 2.49 12.99 -7.38
N LYS A 156 2.05 14.25 -7.34
CA LYS A 156 2.75 15.32 -6.59
C LYS A 156 2.75 15.08 -5.08
N LEU A 157 1.67 14.53 -4.53
CA LEU A 157 1.61 14.19 -3.11
C LEU A 157 2.71 13.19 -2.69
N LEU A 158 3.16 12.29 -3.57
CA LEU A 158 4.26 11.37 -3.24
C LEU A 158 5.59 12.09 -2.94
N TYR A 159 5.85 13.23 -3.55
CA TYR A 159 7.04 14.03 -3.20
C TYR A 159 6.93 14.62 -1.80
N GLN A 160 5.72 15.05 -1.39
CA GLN A 160 5.47 15.52 -0.03
C GLN A 160 5.58 14.38 0.98
N VAL A 161 5.08 13.18 0.63
CA VAL A 161 5.24 11.94 1.43
C VAL A 161 6.72 11.69 1.74
N CYS A 162 7.59 11.72 0.74
CA CYS A 162 9.03 11.54 0.95
C CYS A 162 9.63 12.59 1.91
N ALA A 163 9.21 13.86 1.80
CA ALA A 163 9.67 14.93 2.69
C ALA A 163 9.23 14.68 4.15
N LEU A 164 7.95 14.34 4.35
CA LEU A 164 7.39 14.05 5.67
C LEU A 164 8.08 12.83 6.33
N MET A 165 8.36 11.79 5.55
CA MET A 165 9.04 10.58 6.02
C MET A 165 10.51 10.80 6.36
N ALA A 166 11.13 11.88 5.88
CA ALA A 166 12.46 12.28 6.29
C ALA A 166 12.47 12.96 7.67
N GLU A 167 11.34 13.57 8.09
CA GLU A 167 11.24 14.32 9.34
C GLU A 167 10.74 13.47 10.52
N SER A 168 9.92 12.45 10.25
CA SER A 168 9.34 11.60 11.28
C SER A 168 9.15 10.16 10.82
N LYS A 169 9.00 9.26 11.81
CA LYS A 169 8.84 7.82 11.55
C LYS A 169 7.40 7.53 11.14
N PHE A 170 7.25 6.92 9.98
CA PHE A 170 5.99 6.36 9.50
C PHE A 170 6.07 4.84 9.43
N ALA A 171 4.93 4.17 9.46
CA ALA A 171 4.79 2.74 9.31
C ALA A 171 3.87 2.34 8.16
N LEU A 172 3.00 3.27 7.72
CA LEU A 172 1.93 2.99 6.77
C LEU A 172 1.70 4.15 5.80
N LEU A 173 1.48 3.81 4.53
CA LEU A 173 0.96 4.70 3.49
C LEU A 173 -0.26 4.05 2.84
N ILE A 174 -1.39 4.72 2.85
CA ILE A 174 -2.63 4.29 2.22
C ILE A 174 -2.95 5.18 1.02
N VAL A 175 -3.42 4.58 -0.07
CA VAL A 175 -4.02 5.28 -1.20
C VAL A 175 -5.40 4.70 -1.48
N ASP A 176 -6.44 5.44 -1.14
CA ASP A 176 -7.85 5.02 -1.29
C ASP A 176 -8.60 5.98 -2.23
N SER A 177 -8.77 5.62 -3.51
CA SER A 177 -8.32 4.44 -4.24
C SER A 177 -7.18 4.79 -5.22
N ALA A 178 -6.34 3.81 -5.51
CA ALA A 178 -5.17 4.02 -6.38
C ALA A 178 -5.53 4.31 -7.83
N THR A 179 -6.66 3.82 -8.35
CA THR A 179 -7.01 3.82 -9.78
C THR A 179 -8.15 4.78 -10.15
N ALA A 180 -8.89 5.32 -9.18
CA ALA A 180 -10.10 6.12 -9.46
C ALA A 180 -9.80 7.33 -10.37
N LEU A 181 -8.81 8.14 -10.03
CA LEU A 181 -8.46 9.35 -10.78
C LEU A 181 -7.90 9.06 -12.18
N TYR A 182 -7.18 7.96 -12.34
CA TYR A 182 -6.69 7.54 -13.66
C TYR A 182 -7.82 7.13 -14.61
N ARG A 183 -8.99 6.74 -14.08
CA ARG A 183 -10.18 6.44 -14.90
C ARG A 183 -10.91 7.69 -15.36
N THR A 184 -10.92 8.72 -14.55
CA THR A 184 -11.59 9.99 -14.85
C THR A 184 -10.75 10.88 -15.75
N ASP A 185 -9.44 10.93 -15.51
CA ASP A 185 -8.54 11.83 -16.23
C ASP A 185 -8.17 11.34 -17.63
N TYR A 186 -8.24 10.01 -17.87
CA TYR A 186 -7.91 9.39 -19.16
C TYR A 186 -9.13 8.67 -19.74
N ASN A 187 -10.08 9.44 -20.29
CA ASN A 187 -11.35 8.94 -20.82
C ASN A 187 -11.36 8.77 -22.35
N GLY A 188 -10.36 9.28 -23.06
CA GLY A 188 -10.30 9.29 -24.52
C GLY A 188 -10.02 7.92 -25.13
N ARG A 189 -10.63 7.65 -26.32
CA ARG A 189 -10.22 6.52 -27.15
C ARG A 189 -8.77 6.74 -27.57
N GLY A 190 -7.86 5.84 -27.18
CA GLY A 190 -6.43 5.95 -27.45
C GLY A 190 -5.57 6.40 -26.26
N GLU A 191 -6.16 6.88 -25.16
CA GLU A 191 -5.42 7.28 -23.96
C GLU A 191 -5.03 6.11 -23.05
N LEU A 192 -5.43 4.89 -23.37
CA LEU A 192 -5.14 3.70 -22.56
C LEU A 192 -3.64 3.55 -22.29
N SER A 193 -2.80 3.75 -23.30
CA SER A 193 -1.33 3.66 -23.13
C SER A 193 -0.79 4.73 -22.19
N ALA A 194 -1.23 5.98 -22.35
CA ALA A 194 -0.83 7.09 -21.47
C ALA A 194 -1.27 6.84 -20.02
N ARG A 195 -2.51 6.39 -19.82
CA ARG A 195 -3.03 5.98 -18.50
C ARG A 195 -2.17 4.90 -17.87
N GLN A 196 -1.86 3.84 -18.63
CA GLN A 196 -1.04 2.74 -18.15
C GLN A 196 0.39 3.18 -17.80
N MET A 197 1.02 4.02 -18.61
CA MET A 197 2.35 4.56 -18.30
C MET A 197 2.35 5.43 -17.05
N SER A 198 1.34 6.30 -16.89
CA SER A 198 1.22 7.16 -15.71
C SER A 198 0.97 6.35 -14.43
N LEU A 199 0.07 5.37 -14.47
CA LEU A 199 -0.19 4.46 -13.36
C LEU A 199 1.06 3.62 -13.02
N ALA A 200 1.77 3.09 -14.01
CA ALA A 200 3.00 2.33 -13.78
C ALA A 200 4.09 3.18 -13.10
N LYS A 201 4.21 4.46 -13.48
CA LYS A 201 5.13 5.40 -12.84
C LYS A 201 4.74 5.64 -11.37
N PHE A 202 3.45 5.85 -11.10
CA PHE A 202 2.92 6.04 -9.75
C PHE A 202 3.22 4.85 -8.85
N LEU A 203 2.90 3.63 -9.30
CA LEU A 203 3.13 2.39 -8.55
C LEU A 203 4.62 2.13 -8.31
N ARG A 204 5.47 2.42 -9.29
CA ARG A 204 6.94 2.34 -9.12
C ARG A 204 7.44 3.30 -8.05
N ASN A 205 6.91 4.51 -7.98
CA ASN A 205 7.27 5.47 -6.95
C ASN A 205 6.80 5.00 -5.56
N LEU A 206 5.61 4.39 -5.45
CA LEU A 206 5.14 3.77 -4.21
C LEU A 206 6.04 2.63 -3.75
N GLN A 207 6.48 1.76 -4.68
CA GLN A 207 7.42 0.68 -4.34
C GLN A 207 8.74 1.23 -3.80
N LYS A 208 9.27 2.29 -4.42
CA LYS A 208 10.48 2.96 -3.92
C LYS A 208 10.29 3.50 -2.49
N ILE A 209 9.15 4.15 -2.24
CA ILE A 209 8.82 4.68 -0.91
C ILE A 209 8.73 3.52 0.11
N ALA A 210 8.07 2.42 -0.24
CA ALA A 210 7.96 1.24 0.61
C ALA A 210 9.35 0.68 0.97
N ASP A 211 10.23 0.56 -0.03
CA ASP A 211 11.58 0.00 0.15
C ASP A 211 12.50 0.94 0.91
N GLU A 212 12.47 2.25 0.60
CA GLU A 212 13.34 3.27 1.21
C GLU A 212 12.98 3.49 2.70
N HIS A 213 11.69 3.66 2.99
CA HIS A 213 11.22 4.00 4.33
C HIS A 213 10.80 2.78 5.17
N LYS A 214 10.89 1.58 4.61
CA LYS A 214 10.56 0.29 5.28
C LYS A 214 9.13 0.26 5.83
N ILE A 215 8.18 0.83 5.09
CA ILE A 215 6.78 0.95 5.45
C ILE A 215 5.90 -0.04 4.70
N ALA A 216 4.69 -0.30 5.21
CA ALA A 216 3.64 -0.97 4.46
C ALA A 216 2.90 0.04 3.55
N VAL A 217 2.65 -0.35 2.30
CA VAL A 217 1.81 0.43 1.37
C VAL A 217 0.54 -0.35 1.09
N VAL A 218 -0.62 0.27 1.31
CA VAL A 218 -1.93 -0.34 1.08
C VAL A 218 -2.70 0.47 0.05
N LEU A 219 -3.12 -0.21 -1.00
CA LEU A 219 -3.89 0.38 -2.10
C LEU A 219 -5.30 -0.21 -2.10
N THR A 220 -6.31 0.63 -2.23
CA THR A 220 -7.63 0.12 -2.56
C THR A 220 -7.90 0.24 -4.05
N ASN A 221 -8.67 -0.70 -4.58
CA ASN A 221 -9.03 -0.75 -5.98
C ASN A 221 -10.48 -1.24 -6.17
N GLN A 222 -11.09 -0.87 -7.27
CA GLN A 222 -12.43 -1.29 -7.65
C GLN A 222 -12.37 -2.48 -8.63
N VAL A 223 -13.50 -3.14 -8.81
CA VAL A 223 -13.67 -4.21 -9.80
C VAL A 223 -14.58 -3.76 -10.94
N VAL A 224 -14.37 -4.34 -12.10
CA VAL A 224 -15.26 -4.22 -13.26
C VAL A 224 -15.82 -5.60 -13.61
N ALA A 225 -17.08 -5.64 -14.05
CA ALA A 225 -17.67 -6.84 -14.61
C ALA A 225 -16.98 -7.16 -15.95
N THR A 226 -16.56 -8.40 -16.16
CA THR A 226 -16.12 -8.88 -17.48
C THR A 226 -17.36 -9.17 -18.33
N VAL A 227 -17.42 -8.52 -19.49
CA VAL A 227 -18.51 -8.72 -20.49
C VAL A 227 -18.17 -9.86 -21.46
N ASP A 228 -17.22 -10.71 -21.15
CA ASP A 228 -16.89 -11.85 -22.02
C ASP A 228 -17.93 -12.95 -21.88
N GLY A 229 -18.74 -13.04 -22.93
CA GLY A 229 -19.85 -13.96 -23.04
C GLY A 229 -19.41 -15.42 -23.09
N GLY A 230 -20.20 -16.25 -22.44
CA GLY A 230 -20.32 -17.66 -22.74
C GLY A 230 -19.51 -18.61 -21.84
N GLY A 231 -19.93 -18.73 -20.59
CA GLY A 231 -19.54 -19.83 -19.74
C GLY A 231 -20.49 -19.92 -18.54
N PHE A 232 -21.10 -21.05 -18.35
CA PHE A 232 -21.90 -21.35 -17.15
C PHE A 232 -21.02 -21.22 -15.90
N GLY A 233 -21.25 -20.19 -15.09
CA GLY A 233 -20.70 -20.12 -13.73
C GLY A 233 -19.77 -18.93 -13.47
N GLY A 234 -20.32 -17.91 -12.84
CA GLY A 234 -19.57 -16.91 -12.08
C GLY A 234 -19.40 -15.55 -12.78
N ASN A 235 -19.88 -14.51 -12.15
CA ASN A 235 -19.49 -13.12 -12.42
C ASN A 235 -17.99 -12.96 -12.15
N ASP A 236 -17.15 -13.20 -13.12
CA ASP A 236 -15.71 -12.95 -13.03
C ASP A 236 -15.46 -11.45 -12.97
N LYS A 237 -15.38 -10.92 -11.76
CA LYS A 237 -15.06 -9.53 -11.49
C LYS A 237 -13.55 -9.38 -11.46
N LYS A 238 -13.01 -8.58 -12.39
CA LYS A 238 -11.57 -8.32 -12.47
C LYS A 238 -11.22 -6.97 -11.82
N PRO A 239 -10.11 -6.89 -11.07
CA PRO A 239 -9.62 -5.63 -10.55
C PRO A 239 -9.19 -4.70 -11.69
N ILE A 240 -9.39 -3.40 -11.49
CA ILE A 240 -9.00 -2.36 -12.45
C ILE A 240 -7.47 -2.24 -12.46
N GLY A 241 -6.89 -1.82 -13.60
CA GLY A 241 -5.45 -1.59 -13.74
C GLY A 241 -4.69 -2.73 -14.43
N GLY A 242 -5.33 -3.89 -14.63
CA GLY A 242 -4.76 -5.01 -15.41
C GLY A 242 -3.40 -5.48 -14.93
N HIS A 243 -2.51 -5.85 -15.86
CA HIS A 243 -1.18 -6.37 -15.54
C HIS A 243 -0.29 -5.40 -14.76
N ILE A 244 -0.45 -4.08 -14.93
CA ILE A 244 0.38 -3.09 -14.26
C ILE A 244 0.15 -3.15 -12.74
N MET A 245 -1.11 -3.22 -12.29
CA MET A 245 -1.42 -3.42 -10.87
C MET A 245 -0.95 -4.79 -10.39
N ALA A 246 -1.17 -5.85 -11.19
CA ALA A 246 -0.80 -7.21 -10.83
C ALA A 246 0.71 -7.37 -10.58
N HIS A 247 1.54 -6.72 -11.39
CA HIS A 247 2.99 -6.81 -11.23
C HIS A 247 3.57 -5.86 -10.18
N ALA A 248 2.86 -4.79 -9.83
CA ALA A 248 3.32 -3.84 -8.84
C ALA A 248 2.97 -4.24 -7.40
N CYS A 249 1.85 -4.95 -7.21
CA CYS A 249 1.39 -5.38 -5.88
C CYS A 249 1.93 -6.76 -5.57
N GLN A 250 2.63 -6.90 -4.44
CA GLN A 250 3.16 -8.19 -3.98
C GLN A 250 2.06 -9.10 -3.45
N THR A 251 1.09 -8.55 -2.74
CA THR A 251 -0.06 -9.30 -2.23
C THR A 251 -1.34 -8.63 -2.72
N ARG A 252 -2.27 -9.44 -3.23
CA ARG A 252 -3.54 -8.96 -3.74
C ARG A 252 -4.67 -9.69 -3.04
N LEU A 253 -5.56 -8.92 -2.40
CA LEU A 253 -6.63 -9.43 -1.57
C LEU A 253 -7.98 -9.08 -2.19
N TYR A 254 -8.76 -10.11 -2.50
CA TYR A 254 -10.12 -9.96 -2.99
C TYR A 254 -11.12 -9.96 -1.83
N LEU A 255 -11.86 -8.85 -1.69
CA LEU A 255 -12.87 -8.68 -0.67
C LEU A 255 -14.27 -8.85 -1.25
N ARG A 256 -15.09 -9.65 -0.60
CA ARG A 256 -16.51 -9.86 -0.95
C ARG A 256 -17.40 -9.80 0.27
N LYS A 257 -18.68 -9.54 0.04
CA LYS A 257 -19.69 -9.55 1.10
C LYS A 257 -19.92 -10.99 1.59
N GLY A 258 -20.00 -11.15 2.89
CA GLY A 258 -20.48 -12.34 3.57
C GLY A 258 -21.92 -12.18 4.06
N LEU A 259 -22.29 -12.99 5.04
CA LEU A 259 -23.59 -12.90 5.70
C LEU A 259 -23.56 -11.78 6.75
N LYS A 260 -24.61 -10.96 6.81
CA LYS A 260 -24.78 -9.82 7.75
C LYS A 260 -23.58 -8.85 7.67
N GLU A 261 -22.92 -8.62 8.80
CA GLU A 261 -21.75 -7.72 8.90
C GLU A 261 -20.43 -8.41 8.53
N ASN A 262 -20.46 -9.71 8.29
CA ASN A 262 -19.26 -10.45 7.91
C ASN A 262 -18.85 -10.14 6.47
N ARG A 263 -17.56 -10.20 6.23
CA ARG A 263 -16.89 -10.06 4.93
C ARG A 263 -15.95 -11.24 4.76
N ILE A 264 -15.61 -11.52 3.52
CA ILE A 264 -14.67 -12.57 3.17
C ILE A 264 -13.50 -11.92 2.45
N CYS A 265 -12.30 -12.22 2.92
CA CYS A 265 -11.04 -11.85 2.31
C CYS A 265 -10.39 -13.10 1.73
N LYS A 266 -10.13 -13.09 0.42
CA LYS A 266 -9.42 -14.17 -0.27
C LYS A 266 -8.06 -13.66 -0.73
N ILE A 267 -7.00 -14.44 -0.53
CA ILE A 267 -5.72 -14.21 -1.18
C ILE A 267 -5.91 -14.51 -2.67
N TYR A 268 -5.84 -13.47 -3.48
CA TYR A 268 -6.01 -13.56 -4.93
C TYR A 268 -4.68 -13.83 -5.64
N ASP A 269 -3.60 -13.23 -5.13
CA ASP A 269 -2.26 -13.39 -5.63
C ASP A 269 -1.25 -13.04 -4.54
N SER A 270 -0.24 -13.89 -4.34
CA SER A 270 0.86 -13.66 -3.40
C SER A 270 2.04 -14.56 -3.70
N PRO A 271 3.29 -14.07 -3.62
CA PRO A 271 4.47 -14.90 -3.82
C PRO A 271 4.78 -15.83 -2.64
N SER A 272 4.16 -15.63 -1.49
CA SER A 272 4.53 -16.32 -0.25
C SER A 272 3.36 -16.93 0.52
N LEU A 273 2.13 -16.51 0.23
CA LEU A 273 0.93 -16.99 0.91
C LEU A 273 0.14 -17.93 0.00
N PRO A 274 -0.36 -19.06 0.51
CA PRO A 274 -1.19 -19.98 -0.28
C PRO A 274 -2.55 -19.35 -0.58
N GLU A 275 -3.18 -19.77 -1.67
CA GLU A 275 -4.55 -19.36 -1.99
C GLU A 275 -5.50 -19.90 -0.91
N SER A 276 -6.05 -18.99 -0.14
CA SER A 276 -6.95 -19.28 0.98
C SER A 276 -7.85 -18.09 1.27
N GLU A 277 -8.84 -18.25 2.12
CA GLU A 277 -9.76 -17.19 2.50
C GLU A 277 -10.04 -17.22 4.01
N ALA A 278 -10.34 -16.04 4.55
CA ALA A 278 -10.80 -15.87 5.93
C ALA A 278 -11.98 -14.91 5.99
N MET A 279 -12.79 -15.08 7.03
CA MET A 279 -13.88 -14.16 7.34
C MET A 279 -13.43 -13.09 8.34
N PHE A 280 -14.06 -11.94 8.28
CA PHE A 280 -13.92 -10.87 9.25
C PHE A 280 -15.22 -10.09 9.38
N SER A 281 -15.40 -9.38 10.47
CA SER A 281 -16.53 -8.50 10.69
C SER A 281 -16.10 -7.03 10.67
N ILE A 282 -17.06 -6.15 10.31
CA ILE A 282 -16.89 -4.71 10.41
C ILE A 282 -17.73 -4.23 11.57
N THR A 283 -17.07 -3.67 12.58
CA THR A 283 -17.69 -3.14 13.79
C THR A 283 -17.50 -1.63 13.88
N ASN A 284 -18.09 -1.00 14.88
CA ASN A 284 -17.81 0.40 15.16
C ASN A 284 -16.36 0.63 15.62
N GLU A 285 -15.76 -0.39 16.23
CA GLU A 285 -14.39 -0.43 16.74
C GLU A 285 -13.40 -0.98 15.71
N GLY A 286 -13.75 -0.94 14.42
CA GLY A 286 -12.91 -1.36 13.31
C GLY A 286 -13.14 -2.80 12.87
N ILE A 287 -12.07 -3.42 12.35
CA ILE A 287 -12.08 -4.81 11.88
C ILE A 287 -11.93 -5.77 13.05
N ASP A 288 -12.74 -6.82 13.06
CA ASP A 288 -12.78 -7.83 14.12
C ASP A 288 -12.97 -9.24 13.53
N ASP A 289 -12.83 -10.24 14.38
CA ASP A 289 -13.15 -11.61 14.01
C ASP A 289 -14.65 -11.78 13.68
N PRO A 290 -15.05 -12.76 12.90
CA PRO A 290 -16.45 -12.96 12.50
C PRO A 290 -17.34 -13.24 13.72
N LYS A 291 -18.56 -12.67 13.69
CA LYS A 291 -19.58 -12.86 14.72
C LYS A 291 -20.65 -13.83 14.27
#